data_2329fbff24b010bc9999df0fa34ab7e5
#
_entry.id   2329fbff24b010bc9999df0fa34ab7e5
#
_cell.length_a   1.000
_cell.length_b   1.000
_cell.length_c   1.000
_cell.angle_alpha   90.00
_cell.angle_beta   90.00
_cell.angle_gamma   90.00
#
_symmetry.space_group_name_H-M   'P 1'
#
loop_
_entity.id
_entity.type
_entity.pdbx_description
1 polymer ?
#
loop_
_entity_poly.entity_id
_entity_poly.type
_entity_poly.pdbx_seq_one_letter_code
_entity_poly.pdbx_strand_id
1 'polypeptide(L)'
;MEDSIPTSVTSFLSSPVGVVLMPDVLILESDATVDEATKLMKEKNSRSVLASIRGEVVGIVSKTDILFKVISQNRNTSKVRLREIMTCPILAVGPTTTVKEALSVMDKHNVRQVMVHAYAAVVGMVTRDNIFQKMEMISSSSEDTIVQGTPVCLIDSKSIAYVKDNSKIKLKCPYCESPFDTKEGLSKHIDRLHGESGVLEGDVRRMYE
;
A
#
# COMPACT_ATOMS: atom_id res chain seq x y z
N MET A 1 -25.88 1.92 20.58
CA MET A 1 -24.69 1.23 21.12
C MET A 1 -23.51 2.07 20.68
N GLU A 2 -22.92 2.81 21.61
CA GLU A 2 -21.72 3.59 21.34
C GLU A 2 -20.58 2.62 21.05
N ASP A 3 -20.12 2.60 19.81
CA ASP A 3 -18.92 1.89 19.41
C ASP A 3 -17.74 2.59 20.07
N SER A 4 -17.33 2.09 21.23
CA SER A 4 -16.15 2.57 21.94
C SER A 4 -14.93 2.34 21.03
N ILE A 5 -14.29 3.45 20.64
CA ILE A 5 -13.07 3.42 19.83
C ILE A 5 -12.01 2.58 20.58
N PRO A 6 -11.42 1.54 19.94
CA PRO A 6 -10.39 0.73 20.57
C PRO A 6 -9.22 1.59 21.02
N THR A 7 -8.82 1.47 22.27
CA THR A 7 -7.74 2.27 22.88
C THR A 7 -6.35 1.66 22.73
N SER A 8 -6.26 0.44 22.21
CA SER A 8 -4.98 -0.24 21.95
C SER A 8 -5.04 -1.06 20.65
N VAL A 9 -3.88 -1.31 20.05
CA VAL A 9 -3.76 -2.15 18.84
C VAL A 9 -4.31 -3.56 19.09
N THR A 10 -4.09 -4.14 20.26
CA THR A 10 -4.59 -5.47 20.62
C THR A 10 -6.11 -5.50 20.69
N SER A 11 -6.72 -4.49 21.32
CA SER A 11 -8.18 -4.33 21.35
C SER A 11 -8.75 -4.15 19.96
N PHE A 12 -8.11 -3.33 19.13
CA PHE A 12 -8.49 -3.10 17.74
C PHE A 12 -8.47 -4.39 16.90
N LEU A 13 -7.41 -5.19 17.00
CA LEU A 13 -7.30 -6.45 16.27
C LEU A 13 -8.38 -7.46 16.69
N SER A 14 -8.89 -7.36 17.90
CA SER A 14 -9.98 -8.21 18.43
C SER A 14 -11.36 -7.65 18.12
N SER A 15 -11.46 -6.42 17.60
CA SER A 15 -12.74 -5.80 17.24
C SER A 15 -13.31 -6.39 15.95
N PRO A 16 -14.64 -6.36 15.77
CA PRO A 16 -15.28 -6.76 14.53
C PRO A 16 -14.83 -5.90 13.34
N VAL A 17 -14.82 -6.46 12.12
CA VAL A 17 -14.42 -5.76 10.89
C VAL A 17 -15.24 -4.50 10.58
N GLY A 18 -16.40 -4.33 11.21
CA GLY A 18 -17.23 -3.13 11.10
C GLY A 18 -16.48 -1.83 11.40
N VAL A 19 -15.50 -1.84 12.32
CA VAL A 19 -14.71 -0.66 12.70
C VAL A 19 -13.80 -0.12 11.59
N VAL A 20 -13.53 -0.94 10.56
CA VAL A 20 -12.70 -0.61 9.38
C VAL A 20 -13.44 -0.79 8.06
N LEU A 21 -14.75 -1.00 8.12
CA LEU A 21 -15.57 -1.23 6.95
C LEU A 21 -15.63 0.01 6.06
N MET A 22 -15.45 -0.20 4.77
CA MET A 22 -15.74 0.78 3.72
C MET A 22 -17.08 0.42 3.08
N PRO A 23 -18.14 1.20 3.33
CA PRO A 23 -19.46 0.94 2.77
C PRO A 23 -19.55 1.30 1.28
N ASP A 24 -18.77 2.29 0.83
CA ASP A 24 -18.79 2.79 -0.54
C ASP A 24 -18.00 1.86 -1.47
N VAL A 25 -18.67 0.85 -1.99
CA VAL A 25 -18.07 -0.14 -2.90
C VAL A 25 -18.48 0.17 -4.32
N LEU A 26 -17.53 0.21 -5.24
CA LEU A 26 -17.82 0.36 -6.66
C LEU A 26 -18.33 -0.97 -7.23
N ILE A 27 -19.49 -0.95 -7.88
CA ILE A 27 -20.09 -2.11 -8.54
C ILE A 27 -20.36 -1.75 -9.98
N LEU A 28 -19.97 -2.61 -10.91
CA LEU A 28 -20.29 -2.54 -12.33
C LEU A 28 -20.81 -3.88 -12.82
N GLU A 29 -21.63 -3.86 -13.84
CA GLU A 29 -22.02 -5.09 -14.53
C GLU A 29 -20.79 -5.80 -15.14
N SER A 30 -20.76 -7.12 -15.09
CA SER A 30 -19.64 -7.94 -15.55
C SER A 30 -19.35 -7.77 -17.05
N ASP A 31 -20.31 -7.26 -17.80
CA ASP A 31 -20.21 -6.90 -19.23
C ASP A 31 -19.63 -5.50 -19.47
N ALA A 32 -19.44 -4.69 -18.44
CA ALA A 32 -18.74 -3.41 -18.53
C ALA A 32 -17.29 -3.62 -19.00
N THR A 33 -16.74 -2.63 -19.68
CA THR A 33 -15.37 -2.67 -20.19
C THR A 33 -14.34 -2.35 -19.10
N VAL A 34 -13.13 -2.80 -19.30
CA VAL A 34 -11.99 -2.44 -18.42
C VAL A 34 -11.72 -0.93 -18.47
N ASP A 35 -11.98 -0.27 -19.60
CA ASP A 35 -11.84 1.18 -19.74
C ASP A 35 -12.83 1.93 -18.85
N GLU A 36 -14.12 1.53 -18.86
CA GLU A 36 -15.15 2.09 -17.96
C GLU A 36 -14.79 1.89 -16.49
N ALA A 37 -14.38 0.67 -16.14
CA ALA A 37 -13.96 0.36 -14.76
C ALA A 37 -12.75 1.20 -14.32
N THR A 38 -11.75 1.36 -15.20
CA THR A 38 -10.54 2.14 -14.89
C THR A 38 -10.86 3.62 -14.69
N LYS A 39 -11.75 4.19 -15.50
CA LYS A 39 -12.22 5.59 -15.33
C LYS A 39 -12.92 5.78 -14.00
N LEU A 40 -13.85 4.89 -13.66
CA LEU A 40 -14.58 4.95 -12.39
C LEU A 40 -13.65 4.76 -11.18
N MET A 41 -12.72 3.79 -11.26
CA MET A 41 -11.71 3.57 -10.21
C MET A 41 -10.80 4.80 -10.01
N LYS A 42 -10.45 5.51 -11.08
CA LYS A 42 -9.68 6.76 -11.01
C LYS A 42 -10.49 7.86 -10.35
N GLU A 43 -11.72 8.08 -10.80
CA GLU A 43 -12.62 9.12 -10.29
C GLU A 43 -12.89 8.96 -8.80
N LYS A 44 -13.16 7.73 -8.36
CA LYS A 44 -13.48 7.41 -6.96
C LYS A 44 -12.25 7.07 -6.12
N ASN A 45 -11.04 7.19 -6.67
CA ASN A 45 -9.78 6.80 -6.02
C ASN A 45 -9.80 5.37 -5.45
N SER A 46 -10.53 4.46 -6.11
CA SER A 46 -10.64 3.06 -5.67
C SER A 46 -9.54 2.19 -6.28
N ARG A 47 -9.18 1.09 -5.59
CA ARG A 47 -8.21 0.10 -6.08
C ARG A 47 -8.86 -1.08 -6.78
N SER A 48 -10.17 -1.21 -6.68
CA SER A 48 -10.93 -2.32 -7.25
C SER A 48 -12.37 -1.94 -7.53
N VAL A 49 -13.03 -2.75 -8.33
CA VAL A 49 -14.44 -2.69 -8.63
C VAL A 49 -15.02 -4.11 -8.49
N LEU A 50 -16.20 -4.24 -7.94
CA LEU A 50 -16.95 -5.48 -7.91
C LEU A 50 -17.69 -5.65 -9.23
N ALA A 51 -17.66 -6.88 -9.76
CA ALA A 51 -18.41 -7.23 -10.96
C ALA A 51 -19.72 -7.93 -10.56
N SER A 52 -20.84 -7.45 -11.12
CA SER A 52 -22.17 -8.03 -10.89
C SER A 52 -22.74 -8.67 -12.13
N ILE A 53 -23.63 -9.63 -11.92
CA ILE A 53 -24.50 -10.20 -12.95
C ILE A 53 -25.93 -10.11 -12.42
N ARG A 54 -26.78 -9.35 -13.12
CA ARG A 54 -28.19 -9.14 -12.71
C ARG A 54 -28.35 -8.63 -11.28
N GLY A 55 -27.41 -7.77 -10.84
CA GLY A 55 -27.41 -7.20 -9.49
C GLY A 55 -26.73 -8.07 -8.43
N GLU A 56 -26.35 -9.30 -8.73
CA GLU A 56 -25.60 -10.15 -7.81
C GLU A 56 -24.09 -9.97 -8.03
N VAL A 57 -23.36 -9.71 -6.96
CA VAL A 57 -21.89 -9.56 -7.01
C VAL A 57 -21.24 -10.93 -7.16
N VAL A 58 -20.52 -11.15 -8.25
CA VAL A 58 -19.94 -12.45 -8.62
C VAL A 58 -18.41 -12.45 -8.65
N GLY A 59 -17.78 -11.30 -8.82
CA GLY A 59 -16.33 -11.21 -8.98
C GLY A 59 -15.79 -9.85 -8.57
N ILE A 60 -14.47 -9.76 -8.53
CA ILE A 60 -13.74 -8.53 -8.23
C ILE A 60 -12.63 -8.32 -9.26
N VAL A 61 -12.45 -7.08 -9.71
CA VAL A 61 -11.37 -6.67 -10.58
C VAL A 61 -10.54 -5.61 -9.85
N SER A 62 -9.27 -5.89 -9.67
CA SER A 62 -8.29 -4.98 -9.05
C SER A 62 -7.40 -4.30 -10.09
N LYS A 63 -6.67 -3.24 -9.69
CA LYS A 63 -5.61 -2.62 -10.51
C LYS A 63 -4.58 -3.65 -10.97
N THR A 64 -4.27 -4.64 -10.13
CA THR A 64 -3.32 -5.72 -10.45
C THR A 64 -3.86 -6.64 -11.55
N ASP A 65 -5.17 -6.96 -11.51
CA ASP A 65 -5.80 -7.75 -12.58
C ASP A 65 -5.74 -7.02 -13.93
N ILE A 66 -6.03 -5.72 -13.93
CA ILE A 66 -5.95 -4.89 -15.14
C ILE A 66 -4.51 -4.88 -15.66
N LEU A 67 -3.53 -4.66 -14.80
CA LEU A 67 -2.12 -4.61 -15.17
C LEU A 67 -1.65 -5.93 -15.81
N PHE A 68 -1.92 -7.07 -15.15
CA PHE A 68 -1.36 -8.36 -15.58
C PHE A 68 -2.22 -9.12 -16.61
N LYS A 69 -3.55 -8.94 -16.59
CA LYS A 69 -4.43 -9.67 -17.51
C LYS A 69 -4.82 -8.88 -18.76
N VAL A 70 -4.54 -7.56 -18.78
CA VAL A 70 -4.89 -6.70 -19.90
C VAL A 70 -3.66 -5.97 -20.44
N ILE A 71 -3.02 -5.11 -19.63
CA ILE A 71 -1.95 -4.24 -20.12
C ILE A 71 -0.71 -5.06 -20.51
N SER A 72 -0.25 -5.99 -19.66
CA SER A 72 0.93 -6.82 -19.96
C SER A 72 0.73 -7.75 -21.16
N GLN A 73 -0.52 -8.03 -21.52
CA GLN A 73 -0.89 -8.86 -22.67
C GLN A 73 -1.24 -8.03 -23.91
N ASN A 74 -1.03 -6.71 -23.88
CA ASN A 74 -1.37 -5.79 -24.98
C ASN A 74 -2.83 -5.89 -25.42
N ARG A 75 -3.76 -6.25 -24.51
CA ARG A 75 -5.20 -6.33 -24.83
C ARG A 75 -5.82 -4.94 -24.81
N ASN A 76 -6.78 -4.69 -25.70
CA ASN A 76 -7.46 -3.41 -25.78
C ASN A 76 -8.49 -3.27 -24.64
N THR A 77 -8.27 -2.29 -23.73
CA THR A 77 -9.12 -2.04 -22.56
C THR A 77 -10.58 -1.75 -22.90
N SER A 78 -10.86 -1.16 -24.05
CA SER A 78 -12.23 -0.87 -24.52
C SER A 78 -12.97 -2.08 -25.08
N LYS A 79 -12.27 -3.20 -25.31
CA LYS A 79 -12.87 -4.45 -25.82
C LYS A 79 -12.95 -5.54 -24.77
N VAL A 80 -12.07 -5.50 -23.79
CA VAL A 80 -12.03 -6.50 -22.69
C VAL A 80 -13.15 -6.23 -21.68
N ARG A 81 -13.94 -7.25 -21.35
CA ARG A 81 -15.01 -7.19 -20.36
C ARG A 81 -14.51 -7.59 -18.97
N LEU A 82 -15.13 -7.07 -17.90
CA LEU A 82 -14.75 -7.40 -16.53
C LEU A 82 -14.83 -8.89 -16.24
N ARG A 83 -15.84 -9.60 -16.77
CA ARG A 83 -16.00 -11.05 -16.65
C ARG A 83 -14.80 -11.87 -17.14
N GLU A 84 -14.02 -11.33 -18.07
CA GLU A 84 -12.85 -12.04 -18.63
C GLU A 84 -11.63 -11.98 -17.73
N ILE A 85 -11.57 -10.99 -16.83
CA ILE A 85 -10.40 -10.72 -15.99
C ILE A 85 -10.69 -10.77 -14.50
N MET A 86 -11.97 -10.75 -14.08
CA MET A 86 -12.36 -10.78 -12.68
C MET A 86 -11.84 -12.02 -11.98
N THR A 87 -11.55 -11.86 -10.69
CA THR A 87 -11.25 -12.96 -9.79
C THR A 87 -12.57 -13.40 -9.14
N CYS A 88 -12.90 -14.67 -9.27
CA CYS A 88 -14.05 -15.30 -8.65
C CYS A 88 -13.69 -16.71 -8.14
N PRO A 89 -14.32 -17.20 -7.05
CA PRO A 89 -15.25 -16.47 -6.20
C PRO A 89 -14.57 -15.37 -5.40
N ILE A 90 -15.35 -14.38 -4.94
CA ILE A 90 -14.86 -13.34 -4.04
C ILE A 90 -14.68 -13.92 -2.65
N LEU A 91 -13.56 -13.59 -2.00
CA LEU A 91 -13.37 -13.88 -0.59
C LEU A 91 -14.22 -12.94 0.25
N ALA A 92 -15.10 -13.52 1.04
CA ALA A 92 -16.01 -12.79 1.92
C ALA A 92 -15.87 -13.25 3.36
N VAL A 93 -16.11 -12.32 4.27
CA VAL A 93 -16.16 -12.56 5.72
C VAL A 93 -17.48 -12.06 6.29
N GLY A 94 -17.91 -12.60 7.43
CA GLY A 94 -19.08 -12.11 8.13
C GLY A 94 -18.81 -10.80 8.89
N PRO A 95 -19.85 -10.03 9.26
CA PRO A 95 -19.70 -8.77 9.97
C PRO A 95 -19.13 -8.91 11.39
N THR A 96 -19.26 -10.09 11.99
CA THR A 96 -18.73 -10.43 13.32
C THR A 96 -17.27 -10.91 13.29
N THR A 97 -16.70 -11.16 12.10
CA THR A 97 -15.30 -11.53 11.94
C THR A 97 -14.40 -10.45 12.52
N THR A 98 -13.37 -10.83 13.28
CA THR A 98 -12.43 -9.87 13.86
C THR A 98 -11.47 -9.33 12.79
N VAL A 99 -10.91 -8.15 13.04
CA VAL A 99 -9.88 -7.55 12.18
C VAL A 99 -8.68 -8.50 12.01
N LYS A 100 -8.27 -9.17 13.08
CA LYS A 100 -7.19 -10.18 13.06
C LYS A 100 -7.52 -11.37 12.15
N GLU A 101 -8.72 -11.90 12.23
CA GLU A 101 -9.16 -13.01 11.38
C GLU A 101 -9.24 -12.58 9.91
N ALA A 102 -9.75 -11.38 9.64
CA ALA A 102 -9.79 -10.83 8.28
C ALA A 102 -8.37 -10.69 7.69
N LEU A 103 -7.40 -10.21 8.46
CA LEU A 103 -5.99 -10.18 8.06
C LEU A 103 -5.45 -11.59 7.77
N SER A 104 -5.75 -12.57 8.63
CA SER A 104 -5.34 -13.97 8.43
C SER A 104 -5.92 -14.55 7.13
N VAL A 105 -7.18 -14.24 6.82
CA VAL A 105 -7.81 -14.65 5.54
C VAL A 105 -7.09 -13.99 4.36
N MET A 106 -6.78 -12.69 4.45
CA MET A 106 -6.06 -11.98 3.40
C MET A 106 -4.65 -12.56 3.17
N ASP A 107 -3.94 -12.92 4.25
CA ASP A 107 -2.61 -13.53 4.16
C ASP A 107 -2.66 -14.93 3.54
N LYS A 108 -3.55 -15.78 4.05
CA LYS A 108 -3.70 -17.15 3.57
C LYS A 108 -4.00 -17.23 2.07
N HIS A 109 -4.78 -16.29 1.57
CA HIS A 109 -5.21 -16.26 0.16
C HIS A 109 -4.41 -15.26 -0.69
N ASN A 110 -3.38 -14.62 -0.12
CA ASN A 110 -2.56 -13.61 -0.79
C ASN A 110 -3.37 -12.49 -1.45
N VAL A 111 -4.40 -12.01 -0.76
CA VAL A 111 -5.24 -10.89 -1.20
C VAL A 111 -5.06 -9.69 -0.27
N ARG A 112 -5.39 -8.49 -0.76
CA ARG A 112 -5.29 -7.24 0.02
C ARG A 112 -6.62 -6.71 0.52
N GLN A 113 -7.70 -7.38 0.20
CA GLN A 113 -9.06 -6.96 0.54
C GLN A 113 -9.99 -8.16 0.60
N VAL A 114 -11.01 -8.06 1.44
CA VAL A 114 -12.09 -9.03 1.57
C VAL A 114 -13.41 -8.29 1.57
N MET A 115 -14.44 -8.93 1.02
CA MET A 115 -15.81 -8.42 1.06
C MET A 115 -16.44 -8.73 2.42
N VAL A 116 -17.20 -7.81 2.95
CA VAL A 116 -18.06 -8.09 4.11
C VAL A 116 -19.48 -8.33 3.61
N HIS A 117 -20.01 -9.51 3.95
CA HIS A 117 -21.30 -9.97 3.47
C HIS A 117 -22.21 -10.36 4.64
N ALA A 118 -23.42 -9.86 4.66
CA ALA A 118 -24.43 -10.16 5.67
C ALA A 118 -25.81 -10.33 5.02
N TYR A 119 -26.53 -11.37 5.41
CA TYR A 119 -27.91 -11.61 4.96
C TYR A 119 -28.13 -11.51 3.44
N ALA A 120 -27.28 -12.16 2.66
CA ALA A 120 -27.28 -12.13 1.18
C ALA A 120 -27.00 -10.74 0.55
N ALA A 121 -26.48 -9.80 1.31
CA ALA A 121 -26.11 -8.48 0.80
C ALA A 121 -24.62 -8.17 1.05
N VAL A 122 -24.03 -7.41 0.13
CA VAL A 122 -22.70 -6.80 0.34
C VAL A 122 -22.87 -5.62 1.27
N VAL A 123 -22.21 -5.66 2.43
CA VAL A 123 -22.24 -4.58 3.41
C VAL A 123 -21.11 -3.57 3.13
N GLY A 124 -20.00 -4.04 2.58
CA GLY A 124 -18.85 -3.22 2.25
C GLY A 124 -17.61 -4.05 2.01
N MET A 125 -16.46 -3.39 2.03
CA MET A 125 -15.15 -4.01 1.90
C MET A 125 -14.22 -3.61 3.03
N VAL A 126 -13.30 -4.51 3.35
CA VAL A 126 -12.18 -4.26 4.27
C VAL A 126 -10.88 -4.46 3.49
N THR A 127 -9.98 -3.49 3.57
CA THR A 127 -8.67 -3.53 2.91
C THR A 127 -7.56 -3.50 3.95
N ARG A 128 -6.40 -4.05 3.61
CA ARG A 128 -5.20 -3.93 4.47
C ARG A 128 -4.85 -2.49 4.76
N ASP A 129 -4.93 -1.64 3.75
CA ASP A 129 -4.56 -0.23 3.88
C ASP A 129 -5.43 0.48 4.93
N ASN A 130 -6.74 0.20 4.95
CA ASN A 130 -7.64 0.77 5.96
C ASN A 130 -7.33 0.26 7.37
N ILE A 131 -7.01 -1.03 7.49
CA ILE A 131 -6.60 -1.60 8.77
C ILE A 131 -5.34 -0.90 9.27
N PHE A 132 -4.31 -0.76 8.43
CA PHE A 132 -3.07 -0.08 8.82
C PHE A 132 -3.28 1.39 9.17
N GLN A 133 -4.02 2.15 8.36
CA GLN A 133 -4.36 3.54 8.68
C GLN A 133 -5.04 3.68 10.05
N LYS A 134 -5.97 2.77 10.35
CA LYS A 134 -6.65 2.81 11.65
C LYS A 134 -5.72 2.43 12.80
N MET A 135 -4.81 1.47 12.58
CA MET A 135 -3.77 1.12 13.57
C MET A 135 -2.82 2.29 13.84
N GLU A 136 -2.39 3.01 12.81
CA GLU A 136 -1.54 4.19 12.94
C GLU A 136 -2.24 5.28 13.76
N MET A 137 -3.53 5.54 13.51
CA MET A 137 -4.31 6.50 14.29
C MET A 137 -4.40 6.12 15.78
N ILE A 138 -4.53 4.84 16.10
CA ILE A 138 -4.57 4.34 17.47
C ILE A 138 -3.19 4.44 18.13
N SER A 139 -2.13 4.15 17.38
CA SER A 139 -0.76 4.21 17.88
C SER A 139 -0.29 5.65 18.10
N SER A 140 -0.72 6.59 17.27
CA SER A 140 -0.33 8.01 17.36
C SER A 140 -1.06 8.78 18.46
N SER A 141 -2.09 8.20 19.06
CA SER A 141 -2.72 8.75 20.28
C SER A 141 -1.91 8.52 21.56
N SER A 142 -0.90 7.65 21.54
CA SER A 142 0.17 7.57 22.53
C SER A 142 1.34 8.43 22.01
N GLU A 143 1.72 9.46 22.75
CA GLU A 143 2.75 10.44 22.45
C GLU A 143 4.10 9.78 22.11
N ASP A 144 4.30 9.37 20.85
CA ASP A 144 5.62 9.03 20.33
C ASP A 144 5.67 9.24 18.81
N THR A 145 6.37 10.27 18.46
CA THR A 145 7.15 10.53 17.25
C THR A 145 6.58 9.98 15.94
N ILE A 146 5.68 10.74 15.33
CA ILE A 146 5.29 10.55 13.93
C ILE A 146 6.51 10.85 13.07
N VAL A 147 7.09 9.83 12.47
CA VAL A 147 7.99 10.01 11.33
C VAL A 147 7.11 10.42 10.14
N GLN A 148 6.94 11.71 9.93
CA GLN A 148 6.30 12.23 8.72
C GLN A 148 7.25 11.98 7.53
N GLY A 149 7.07 10.82 6.89
CA GLY A 149 7.69 10.55 5.60
C GLY A 149 7.00 11.37 4.51
N THR A 150 7.61 12.47 4.07
CA THR A 150 7.19 13.12 2.84
C THR A 150 7.55 12.21 1.66
N PRO A 151 6.67 12.03 0.68
CA PRO A 151 7.00 11.27 -0.52
C PRO A 151 8.16 11.96 -1.25
N VAL A 152 9.26 11.25 -1.41
CA VAL A 152 10.48 11.74 -2.04
C VAL A 152 10.54 11.22 -3.46
N CYS A 153 10.71 12.13 -4.44
CA CYS A 153 10.99 11.74 -5.82
C CYS A 153 12.48 11.41 -5.94
N LEU A 154 12.80 10.15 -6.18
CA LEU A 154 14.18 9.65 -6.27
C LEU A 154 14.93 10.14 -7.53
N ILE A 155 14.27 10.90 -8.43
CA ILE A 155 14.87 11.41 -9.67
C ILE A 155 15.73 12.66 -9.42
N ASP A 156 15.47 13.39 -8.35
CA ASP A 156 16.27 14.55 -7.95
C ASP A 156 17.16 14.22 -6.77
N SER A 157 18.46 14.22 -6.97
CA SER A 157 19.45 13.99 -5.91
C SER A 157 19.31 14.97 -4.73
N LYS A 158 18.71 16.14 -4.93
CA LYS A 158 18.34 17.08 -3.87
C LYS A 158 17.14 16.59 -3.03
N SER A 159 16.36 15.65 -3.54
CA SER A 159 15.18 15.09 -2.85
C SER A 159 15.54 13.99 -1.85
N ILE A 160 16.77 13.48 -1.85
CA ILE A 160 17.22 12.42 -0.91
C ILE A 160 17.58 13.02 0.46
N ALA A 161 17.62 14.32 0.55
CA ALA A 161 18.00 14.97 1.79
C ALA A 161 16.75 15.38 2.54
N TYR A 162 16.14 14.59 3.34
CA TYR A 162 15.39 15.21 4.45
C TYR A 162 14.49 14.24 5.17
N VAL A 163 15.11 13.34 5.87
CA VAL A 163 14.71 13.16 7.25
C VAL A 163 15.36 14.31 7.99
N LYS A 164 14.63 15.37 8.31
CA LYS A 164 15.05 16.35 9.30
C LYS A 164 14.93 15.69 10.66
N ASP A 165 15.82 14.77 10.91
CA ASP A 165 16.16 14.43 12.27
C ASP A 165 17.25 15.44 12.70
N ASN A 166 16.99 16.19 13.77
CA ASN A 166 17.96 17.09 14.38
C ASN A 166 19.12 16.35 15.07
N SER A 167 19.17 15.04 14.99
CA SER A 167 20.34 14.24 15.30
C SER A 167 21.27 14.31 14.10
N LYS A 168 22.45 14.90 14.26
CA LYS A 168 23.53 14.99 13.29
C LYS A 168 23.74 13.62 12.64
N ILE A 169 23.20 13.41 11.42
CA ILE A 169 23.48 12.22 10.63
C ILE A 169 24.97 12.29 10.29
N LYS A 170 25.75 11.55 11.02
CA LYS A 170 27.16 11.37 10.69
C LYS A 170 27.24 10.50 9.46
N LEU A 171 27.78 11.04 8.38
CA LEU A 171 28.10 10.26 7.19
C LEU A 171 29.12 9.20 7.60
N LYS A 172 28.89 7.94 7.25
CA LYS A 172 29.81 6.85 7.57
C LYS A 172 30.57 6.43 6.33
N CYS A 173 31.87 6.19 6.47
CA CYS A 173 32.67 5.59 5.41
C CYS A 173 32.18 4.17 5.10
N PRO A 174 31.87 3.83 3.84
CA PRO A 174 31.38 2.51 3.48
C PRO A 174 32.45 1.39 3.63
N TYR A 175 33.71 1.76 3.76
CA TYR A 175 34.82 0.81 3.85
C TYR A 175 35.30 0.55 5.29
N CYS A 176 35.19 1.54 6.20
CA CYS A 176 35.66 1.40 7.58
C CYS A 176 34.70 1.94 8.64
N GLU A 177 33.47 2.30 8.26
CA GLU A 177 32.40 2.82 9.12
C GLU A 177 32.76 4.09 9.93
N SER A 178 33.90 4.73 9.68
CA SER A 178 34.30 5.97 10.34
C SER A 178 33.28 7.08 10.10
N PRO A 179 32.82 7.80 11.13
CA PRO A 179 31.81 8.84 11.00
C PRO A 179 32.41 10.18 10.54
N PHE A 180 31.69 10.89 9.68
CA PHE A 180 32.04 12.21 9.17
C PHE A 180 30.89 13.19 9.29
N ASP A 181 31.20 14.44 9.59
CA ASP A 181 30.21 15.52 9.70
C ASP A 181 29.94 16.22 8.35
N THR A 182 30.84 16.03 7.35
CA THR A 182 30.73 16.65 6.02
C THR A 182 31.07 15.68 4.90
N LYS A 183 30.45 15.88 3.72
CA LYS A 183 30.73 15.11 2.50
C LYS A 183 32.17 15.23 2.05
N GLU A 184 32.74 16.43 2.15
CA GLU A 184 34.13 16.71 1.79
C GLU A 184 35.13 15.98 2.69
N GLY A 185 34.83 15.89 3.99
CA GLY A 185 35.61 15.12 4.96
C GLY A 185 35.61 13.64 4.62
N LEU A 186 34.44 13.11 4.27
CA LEU A 186 34.28 11.71 3.84
C LEU A 186 35.01 11.46 2.52
N SER A 187 34.88 12.32 1.51
CA SER A 187 35.58 12.19 0.23
C SER A 187 37.08 12.15 0.40
N LYS A 188 37.65 13.12 1.14
CA LYS A 188 39.08 13.17 1.44
C LYS A 188 39.59 11.94 2.20
N HIS A 189 38.77 11.39 3.09
CA HIS A 189 39.09 10.18 3.83
C HIS A 189 39.12 8.96 2.89
N ILE A 190 38.14 8.83 2.01
CA ILE A 190 38.09 7.73 1.01
C ILE A 190 39.31 7.84 0.09
N ASP A 191 39.60 9.02 -0.47
CA ASP A 191 40.72 9.24 -1.36
C ASP A 191 42.08 8.92 -0.70
N ARG A 192 42.22 9.21 0.61
CA ARG A 192 43.48 9.04 1.32
C ARG A 192 43.72 7.62 1.83
N LEU A 193 42.67 6.93 2.30
CA LEU A 193 42.83 5.66 3.01
C LEU A 193 42.26 4.46 2.24
N HIS A 194 41.39 4.67 1.27
CA HIS A 194 40.76 3.63 0.47
C HIS A 194 40.94 3.86 -1.03
N GLY A 195 41.72 4.87 -1.41
CA GLY A 195 41.91 5.32 -2.77
C GLY A 195 42.91 4.46 -3.55
N GLU A 196 42.55 3.22 -3.82
CA GLU A 196 42.96 2.66 -5.10
C GLU A 196 41.89 3.02 -6.12
N SER A 197 42.32 3.73 -7.20
CA SER A 197 41.44 4.15 -8.30
C SER A 197 40.73 2.94 -8.91
N GLY A 198 39.61 2.58 -8.34
CA GLY A 198 38.77 1.45 -8.75
C GLY A 198 37.40 1.92 -9.23
N VAL A 199 36.76 1.08 -9.97
CA VAL A 199 35.43 1.25 -10.60
C VAL A 199 34.34 1.78 -9.62
N LEU A 200 34.54 1.60 -8.31
CA LEU A 200 33.61 2.03 -7.25
C LEU A 200 33.69 3.52 -6.90
N GLU A 201 34.79 4.20 -7.23
CA GLU A 201 34.98 5.63 -6.91
C GLU A 201 33.95 6.53 -7.63
N GLY A 202 33.61 6.19 -8.87
CA GLY A 202 32.60 6.91 -9.65
C GLY A 202 31.17 6.73 -9.10
N ASP A 203 30.87 5.56 -8.56
CA ASP A 203 29.52 5.25 -8.06
C ASP A 203 29.28 5.88 -6.68
N VAL A 204 30.27 5.86 -5.80
CA VAL A 204 30.15 6.48 -4.47
C VAL A 204 30.08 8.01 -4.58
N ARG A 205 30.83 8.63 -5.49
CA ARG A 205 30.73 10.07 -5.75
C ARG A 205 29.37 10.44 -6.32
N ARG A 206 28.80 9.66 -7.24
CA ARG A 206 27.45 9.88 -7.79
C ARG A 206 26.33 9.67 -6.78
N MET A 207 26.54 8.85 -5.78
CA MET A 207 25.55 8.63 -4.71
C MET A 207 25.45 9.83 -3.75
N TYR A 208 26.47 10.72 -3.71
CA TYR A 208 26.55 11.84 -2.77
C TYR A 208 26.65 13.23 -3.43
N GLU A 209 26.70 13.31 -4.76
CA GLU A 209 26.51 14.53 -5.54
C GLU A 209 25.01 14.80 -5.77
#